data_29e36a10f6cbd7bd7e3089adef3b943f
#
_entry.id   29e36a10f6cbd7bd7e3089adef3b943f
#
_cell.length_a   1.000
_cell.length_b   1.000
_cell.length_c   1.000
_cell.angle_alpha   90.00
_cell.angle_beta   90.00
_cell.angle_gamma   90.00
#
_symmetry.space_group_name_H-M   'P 1'
#
loop_
_entity.id
_entity.type
_entity.pdbx_description
1 polymer ?
#
loop_
_entity_poly.entity_id
_entity_poly.type
_entity_poly.pdbx_seq_one_letter_code
_entity_poly.pdbx_strand_id
1 'polypeptide(L)'
;MKAAVVSMPLGSWLLKKPDWFDHQTAVGLTFAVKTFAAALLALYIAFWAGLDDPRWAFLTVFIVSQPDSGLVLAKSFYRILGTIAGLGVSIALVFGLAQYGELFVAAVAIWICFCNFAARAVRNFASYGFQLAGYTVAIVGIPAALAPTGAYELLLARCTEILLGIICATLISRLILVRELSPKLVELVRALTRRGESFAALLLDPHADSKHVTAERTELAKAYLDIQAMQGSTYFESAEARVLDQPLRRLTQAAVELCTTAEAAASHRVGSLPQLGKNTSAGTEISHTNGSSTGNSAIVSALVRAADARDLSLARARLRECVAAFDRGEELPEPNIACRFWSDPVPAVLTGIRSALAVAITSAFWFATAWPDGPIAVIVAVVVCSLLASLEQPDKLSMALAATVLVATVPVFATQFYLMPLPSTFPRWRSRSHR
;
A
#
# COMPACT_ATOMS: atom_id res chain seq x y z
N MET A 1 -15.34 38.72 -59.84
CA MET A 1 -14.49 38.39 -58.68
C MET A 1 -15.20 38.81 -57.41
N LYS A 2 -15.86 37.87 -56.72
CA LYS A 2 -16.48 38.09 -55.38
C LYS A 2 -15.57 37.46 -54.32
N ALA A 3 -15.01 38.32 -53.47
CA ALA A 3 -14.18 37.89 -52.35
C ALA A 3 -15.07 37.21 -51.28
N ALA A 4 -14.86 35.95 -51.03
CA ALA A 4 -15.49 35.25 -49.91
C ALA A 4 -14.72 35.59 -48.64
N VAL A 5 -15.34 36.37 -47.76
CA VAL A 5 -14.87 36.61 -46.42
C VAL A 5 -15.20 35.35 -45.59
N VAL A 6 -14.21 34.55 -45.28
CA VAL A 6 -14.31 33.42 -44.35
C VAL A 6 -14.35 33.99 -42.94
N SER A 7 -15.55 34.11 -42.36
CA SER A 7 -15.74 34.40 -40.95
C SER A 7 -15.46 33.13 -40.13
N MET A 8 -14.26 32.99 -39.62
CA MET A 8 -13.94 31.98 -38.59
C MET A 8 -14.53 32.47 -37.25
N PRO A 9 -15.37 31.67 -36.58
CA PRO A 9 -15.84 32.04 -35.24
C PRO A 9 -14.70 31.81 -34.25
N LEU A 10 -14.12 32.91 -33.76
CA LEU A 10 -13.11 32.92 -32.69
C LEU A 10 -13.53 32.24 -31.36
N GLY A 11 -14.81 31.86 -31.25
CA GLY A 11 -15.36 31.24 -30.02
C GLY A 11 -15.27 29.72 -29.93
N SER A 12 -15.05 29.01 -31.03
CA SER A 12 -15.07 27.53 -31.04
C SER A 12 -13.76 26.86 -30.57
N TRP A 13 -12.67 27.62 -30.55
CA TRP A 13 -11.36 27.12 -30.07
C TRP A 13 -11.27 27.06 -28.53
N LEU A 14 -12.00 27.94 -27.82
CA LEU A 14 -11.99 27.99 -26.35
C LEU A 14 -12.93 26.95 -25.71
N LEU A 15 -13.82 26.31 -26.47
CA LEU A 15 -14.78 25.31 -25.96
C LEU A 15 -14.47 23.88 -26.38
N LYS A 16 -13.44 23.63 -27.18
CA LYS A 16 -13.02 22.28 -27.51
C LYS A 16 -12.20 21.77 -26.32
N LYS A 17 -12.78 20.89 -25.47
CA LYS A 17 -12.02 20.12 -24.49
C LYS A 17 -10.84 19.50 -25.21
N PRO A 18 -9.59 19.73 -24.77
CA PRO A 18 -8.44 19.06 -25.38
C PRO A 18 -8.62 17.56 -25.22
N ASP A 19 -8.26 16.76 -26.22
CA ASP A 19 -8.41 15.28 -26.21
C ASP A 19 -7.67 14.58 -25.07
N TRP A 20 -6.71 15.27 -24.41
CA TRP A 20 -6.03 14.82 -23.20
C TRP A 20 -6.79 15.10 -21.89
N PHE A 21 -7.91 15.86 -21.93
CA PHE A 21 -8.72 16.19 -20.76
C PHE A 21 -9.84 15.15 -20.57
N ASP A 22 -9.44 13.93 -20.26
CA ASP A 22 -10.36 12.85 -19.92
C ASP A 22 -10.87 13.01 -18.49
N HIS A 23 -11.96 12.31 -18.15
CA HIS A 23 -12.57 12.29 -16.81
C HIS A 23 -11.54 11.96 -15.71
N GLN A 24 -10.59 11.05 -15.97
CA GLN A 24 -9.52 10.70 -15.04
C GLN A 24 -8.57 11.87 -14.78
N THR A 25 -8.22 12.63 -15.82
CA THR A 25 -7.37 13.83 -15.71
C THR A 25 -8.07 14.93 -14.88
N ALA A 26 -9.38 15.14 -15.08
CA ALA A 26 -10.15 16.09 -14.31
C ALA A 26 -10.20 15.72 -12.82
N VAL A 27 -10.40 14.45 -12.50
CA VAL A 27 -10.38 13.93 -11.13
C VAL A 27 -8.99 14.11 -10.49
N GLY A 28 -7.92 13.81 -11.23
CA GLY A 28 -6.55 14.00 -10.76
C GLY A 28 -6.22 15.47 -10.50
N LEU A 29 -6.64 16.38 -11.39
CA LEU A 29 -6.43 17.82 -11.22
C LEU A 29 -7.20 18.36 -10.01
N THR A 30 -8.46 17.96 -9.85
CA THR A 30 -9.28 18.32 -8.68
C THR A 30 -8.63 17.87 -7.37
N PHE A 31 -8.13 16.65 -7.34
CA PHE A 31 -7.39 16.12 -6.19
C PHE A 31 -6.11 16.92 -5.91
N ALA A 32 -5.33 17.24 -6.94
CA ALA A 32 -4.10 18.01 -6.80
C ALA A 32 -4.38 19.42 -6.25
N VAL A 33 -5.36 20.14 -6.82
CA VAL A 33 -5.75 21.50 -6.37
C VAL A 33 -6.25 21.48 -4.92
N LYS A 34 -7.10 20.52 -4.58
CA LYS A 34 -7.63 20.33 -3.24
C LYS A 34 -6.53 20.06 -2.21
N THR A 35 -5.59 19.17 -2.54
CA THR A 35 -4.45 18.81 -1.68
C THR A 35 -3.52 20.02 -1.50
N PHE A 36 -3.25 20.75 -2.58
CA PHE A 36 -2.38 21.92 -2.52
C PHE A 36 -3.01 23.05 -1.70
N ALA A 37 -4.32 23.29 -1.86
CA ALA A 37 -5.06 24.27 -1.04
C ALA A 37 -5.02 23.91 0.46
N ALA A 38 -5.19 22.62 0.79
CA ALA A 38 -5.08 22.14 2.17
C ALA A 38 -3.66 22.35 2.73
N ALA A 39 -2.63 22.09 1.92
CA ALA A 39 -1.24 22.27 2.31
C ALA A 39 -0.87 23.74 2.52
N LEU A 40 -1.35 24.64 1.65
CA LEU A 40 -1.18 26.09 1.83
C LEU A 40 -1.90 26.60 3.08
N LEU A 41 -3.12 26.10 3.34
CA LEU A 41 -3.85 26.44 4.55
C LEU A 41 -3.09 26.01 5.82
N ALA A 42 -2.58 24.77 5.83
CA ALA A 42 -1.77 24.26 6.94
C ALA A 42 -0.51 25.10 7.15
N LEU A 43 0.19 25.44 6.07
CA LEU A 43 1.38 26.28 6.09
C LEU A 43 1.07 27.68 6.61
N TYR A 44 -0.01 28.30 6.14
CA TYR A 44 -0.43 29.63 6.59
C TYR A 44 -0.75 29.65 8.09
N ILE A 45 -1.52 28.66 8.58
CA ILE A 45 -1.85 28.56 10.00
C ILE A 45 -0.58 28.29 10.83
N ALA A 46 0.33 27.45 10.35
CA ALA A 46 1.58 27.15 11.03
C ALA A 46 2.46 28.40 11.20
N PHE A 47 2.57 29.25 10.16
CA PHE A 47 3.26 30.53 10.25
C PHE A 47 2.56 31.52 11.18
N TRP A 48 1.22 31.58 11.10
CA TRP A 48 0.44 32.47 11.97
C TRP A 48 0.55 32.08 13.44
N ALA A 49 0.58 30.77 13.72
CA ALA A 49 0.75 30.23 15.07
C ALA A 49 2.21 30.29 15.57
N GLY A 50 3.16 30.69 14.72
CA GLY A 50 4.58 30.79 15.09
C GLY A 50 5.23 29.44 15.37
N LEU A 51 4.80 28.35 14.65
CA LEU A 51 5.41 27.04 14.82
C LEU A 51 6.84 27.01 14.29
N ASP A 52 7.74 26.27 14.96
CA ASP A 52 9.18 26.26 14.68
C ASP A 52 9.51 25.72 13.28
N ASP A 53 8.80 24.68 12.83
CA ASP A 53 9.08 23.98 11.57
C ASP A 53 7.81 23.81 10.71
N PRO A 54 7.21 24.90 10.17
CA PRO A 54 5.94 24.89 9.41
C PRO A 54 5.91 23.90 8.25
N ARG A 55 7.09 23.53 7.71
CA ARG A 55 7.25 22.54 6.64
C ARG A 55 6.66 21.17 6.97
N TRP A 56 6.63 20.77 8.24
CA TRP A 56 6.07 19.47 8.64
C TRP A 56 4.55 19.45 8.57
N ALA A 57 3.88 20.56 8.87
CA ALA A 57 2.44 20.68 8.65
C ALA A 57 2.11 20.58 7.16
N PHE A 58 2.85 21.29 6.31
CA PHE A 58 2.71 21.25 4.86
C PHE A 58 2.92 19.83 4.29
N LEU A 59 4.05 19.18 4.63
CA LEU A 59 4.37 17.84 4.17
C LEU A 59 3.35 16.80 4.67
N THR A 60 2.85 16.96 5.89
CA THR A 60 1.85 16.05 6.47
C THR A 60 0.57 16.00 5.63
N VAL A 61 0.12 17.15 5.09
CA VAL A 61 -1.05 17.19 4.20
C VAL A 61 -0.84 16.30 2.99
N PHE A 62 0.29 16.41 2.29
CA PHE A 62 0.58 15.57 1.12
C PHE A 62 0.67 14.09 1.47
N ILE A 63 1.28 13.77 2.60
CA ILE A 63 1.43 12.37 3.03
C ILE A 63 0.07 11.73 3.34
N VAL A 64 -0.85 12.49 3.96
CA VAL A 64 -2.17 11.97 4.39
C VAL A 64 -3.20 12.02 3.26
N SER A 65 -3.07 12.97 2.32
CA SER A 65 -4.04 13.16 1.25
C SER A 65 -4.24 11.90 0.41
N GLN A 66 -5.50 11.60 0.14
CA GLN A 66 -5.97 10.51 -0.71
C GLN A 66 -7.15 11.01 -1.55
N PRO A 67 -7.40 10.41 -2.73
CA PRO A 67 -8.53 10.81 -3.57
C PRO A 67 -9.89 10.65 -2.88
N ASP A 68 -10.05 9.59 -2.08
CA ASP A 68 -11.30 9.23 -1.43
C ASP A 68 -11.27 9.62 0.05
N SER A 69 -12.35 10.18 0.58
CA SER A 69 -12.40 10.78 1.93
C SER A 69 -12.21 9.76 3.06
N GLY A 70 -12.75 8.55 2.91
CA GLY A 70 -12.58 7.46 3.87
C GLY A 70 -11.12 7.03 4.01
N LEU A 71 -10.37 7.03 2.91
CA LEU A 71 -8.94 6.71 2.91
C LEU A 71 -8.11 7.79 3.62
N VAL A 72 -8.49 9.08 3.49
CA VAL A 72 -7.83 10.19 4.23
C VAL A 72 -7.97 9.98 5.73
N LEU A 73 -9.18 9.68 6.20
CA LEU A 73 -9.45 9.49 7.63
C LEU A 73 -8.75 8.26 8.19
N ALA A 74 -8.80 7.13 7.49
CA ALA A 74 -8.09 5.92 7.87
C ALA A 74 -6.58 6.19 8.01
N LYS A 75 -5.99 6.82 7.01
CA LYS A 75 -4.56 7.15 7.02
C LYS A 75 -4.21 8.16 8.09
N SER A 76 -5.08 9.16 8.33
CA SER A 76 -4.93 10.15 9.41
C SER A 76 -4.93 9.49 10.79
N PHE A 77 -5.87 8.58 11.03
CA PHE A 77 -5.94 7.83 12.29
C PHE A 77 -4.67 7.04 12.57
N TYR A 78 -4.21 6.23 11.61
CA TYR A 78 -2.98 5.47 11.78
C TYR A 78 -1.73 6.35 11.82
N ARG A 79 -1.77 7.56 11.22
CA ARG A 79 -0.70 8.54 11.36
C ARG A 79 -0.60 9.07 12.78
N ILE A 80 -1.72 9.42 13.40
CA ILE A 80 -1.75 9.88 14.80
C ILE A 80 -1.22 8.76 15.71
N LEU A 81 -1.77 7.55 15.57
CA LEU A 81 -1.41 6.42 16.41
C LEU A 81 0.07 6.05 16.27
N GLY A 82 0.60 5.98 15.04
CA GLY A 82 2.00 5.69 14.77
C GLY A 82 2.94 6.79 15.30
N THR A 83 2.55 8.07 15.16
CA THR A 83 3.31 9.18 15.71
C THR A 83 3.38 9.11 17.23
N ILE A 84 2.24 8.90 17.91
CA ILE A 84 2.20 8.79 19.38
C ILE A 84 3.07 7.61 19.86
N ALA A 85 2.95 6.44 19.20
CA ALA A 85 3.76 5.28 19.55
C ALA A 85 5.26 5.55 19.34
N GLY A 86 5.63 6.15 18.20
CA GLY A 86 7.03 6.49 17.90
C GLY A 86 7.60 7.53 18.85
N LEU A 87 6.82 8.56 19.20
CA LEU A 87 7.23 9.57 20.18
C LEU A 87 7.38 8.99 21.59
N GLY A 88 6.45 8.13 22.01
CA GLY A 88 6.53 7.44 23.32
C GLY A 88 7.80 6.60 23.43
N VAL A 89 8.13 5.84 22.38
CA VAL A 89 9.38 5.06 22.33
C VAL A 89 10.61 5.97 22.26
N SER A 90 10.54 7.08 21.50
CA SER A 90 11.63 8.07 21.46
C SER A 90 11.95 8.60 22.85
N ILE A 91 10.91 8.99 23.61
CA ILE A 91 11.04 9.46 25.00
C ILE A 91 11.70 8.38 25.85
N ALA A 92 11.19 7.15 25.83
CA ALA A 92 11.72 6.06 26.63
C ALA A 92 13.20 5.76 26.32
N LEU A 93 13.58 5.77 25.03
CA LEU A 93 14.96 5.53 24.61
C LEU A 93 15.89 6.70 24.95
N VAL A 94 15.46 7.95 24.76
CA VAL A 94 16.27 9.12 25.10
C VAL A 94 16.51 9.18 26.61
N PHE A 95 15.48 9.03 27.43
CA PHE A 95 15.66 9.06 28.90
C PHE A 95 16.44 7.85 29.45
N GLY A 96 16.28 6.68 28.83
CA GLY A 96 16.93 5.45 29.30
C GLY A 96 18.33 5.23 28.77
N LEU A 97 18.62 5.58 27.54
CA LEU A 97 19.80 5.13 26.79
C LEU A 97 20.62 6.23 26.12
N ALA A 98 20.21 7.52 26.16
CA ALA A 98 20.93 8.59 25.45
C ALA A 98 22.40 8.72 25.89
N GLN A 99 22.73 8.31 27.13
CA GLN A 99 24.11 8.33 27.64
C GLN A 99 25.01 7.24 27.03
N TYR A 100 24.39 6.19 26.46
CA TYR A 100 25.05 5.03 25.86
C TYR A 100 24.75 4.97 24.38
N GLY A 101 25.46 5.76 23.55
CA GLY A 101 25.16 5.93 22.12
C GLY A 101 25.03 4.61 21.35
N GLU A 102 25.88 3.62 21.61
CA GLU A 102 25.83 2.32 20.96
C GLU A 102 24.56 1.52 21.32
N LEU A 103 24.19 1.53 22.62
CA LEU A 103 22.99 0.87 23.11
C LEU A 103 21.73 1.58 22.60
N PHE A 104 21.75 2.90 22.53
CA PHE A 104 20.66 3.69 21.97
C PHE A 104 20.39 3.28 20.50
N VAL A 105 21.44 3.25 19.68
CA VAL A 105 21.31 2.86 18.26
C VAL A 105 20.90 1.40 18.10
N ALA A 106 21.42 0.49 18.93
CA ALA A 106 21.00 -0.90 18.94
C ALA A 106 19.50 -1.05 19.27
N ALA A 107 19.00 -0.31 20.26
CA ALA A 107 17.59 -0.29 20.62
C ALA A 107 16.72 0.30 19.49
N VAL A 108 17.18 1.36 18.82
CA VAL A 108 16.52 1.92 17.62
C VAL A 108 16.46 0.86 16.51
N ALA A 109 17.55 0.14 16.25
CA ALA A 109 17.60 -0.93 15.23
C ALA A 109 16.61 -2.07 15.54
N ILE A 110 16.51 -2.50 16.79
CA ILE A 110 15.54 -3.51 17.25
C ILE A 110 14.11 -3.01 17.07
N TRP A 111 13.82 -1.77 17.45
CA TRP A 111 12.50 -1.17 17.28
C TRP A 111 12.08 -1.11 15.82
N ILE A 112 12.99 -0.71 14.92
CA ILE A 112 12.75 -0.64 13.48
C ILE A 112 12.57 -2.02 12.89
N CYS A 113 13.34 -3.03 13.34
CA CYS A 113 13.14 -4.42 12.97
C CYS A 113 11.70 -4.85 13.26
N PHE A 114 11.23 -4.63 14.48
CA PHE A 114 9.87 -4.95 14.90
C PHE A 114 8.82 -4.19 14.08
N CYS A 115 8.98 -2.89 13.90
CA CYS A 115 8.04 -2.06 13.15
C CYS A 115 7.94 -2.48 11.67
N ASN A 116 9.05 -2.74 11.01
CA ASN A 116 9.06 -3.13 9.60
C ASN A 116 8.61 -4.58 9.40
N PHE A 117 8.88 -5.48 10.34
CA PHE A 117 8.25 -6.80 10.39
C PHE A 117 6.72 -6.68 10.49
N ALA A 118 6.21 -5.91 11.46
CA ALA A 118 4.77 -5.73 11.65
C ALA A 118 4.12 -5.03 10.45
N ALA A 119 4.78 -4.04 9.87
CA ALA A 119 4.31 -3.35 8.67
C ALA A 119 4.18 -4.30 7.47
N ARG A 120 5.06 -5.25 7.31
CA ARG A 120 5.00 -6.25 6.25
C ARG A 120 3.98 -7.35 6.51
N ALA A 121 3.78 -7.70 7.78
CA ALA A 121 2.80 -8.71 8.19
C ALA A 121 1.34 -8.24 8.05
N VAL A 122 1.09 -6.92 8.17
CA VAL A 122 -0.24 -6.31 8.10
C VAL A 122 -0.45 -5.65 6.74
N ARG A 123 -1.59 -5.93 6.07
CA ARG A 123 -1.87 -5.49 4.69
C ARG A 123 -2.85 -4.31 4.56
N ASN A 124 -3.12 -3.58 5.63
CA ASN A 124 -4.02 -2.43 5.63
C ASN A 124 -3.28 -1.15 6.06
N PHE A 125 -4.00 -0.05 6.25
CA PHE A 125 -3.40 1.20 6.73
C PHE A 125 -2.69 1.11 8.09
N ALA A 126 -2.90 0.04 8.88
CA ALA A 126 -2.09 -0.21 10.07
C ALA A 126 -0.62 -0.47 9.72
N SER A 127 -0.31 -1.05 8.55
CA SER A 127 1.06 -1.15 8.02
C SER A 127 1.76 0.21 8.00
N TYR A 128 1.07 1.23 7.51
CA TYR A 128 1.58 2.60 7.52
C TYR A 128 1.80 3.14 8.94
N GLY A 129 0.92 2.81 9.90
CA GLY A 129 1.09 3.18 11.30
C GLY A 129 2.37 2.60 11.92
N PHE A 130 2.67 1.33 11.66
CA PHE A 130 3.91 0.69 12.10
C PHE A 130 5.15 1.31 11.45
N GLN A 131 5.13 1.57 10.14
CA GLN A 131 6.24 2.26 9.46
C GLN A 131 6.52 3.62 10.10
N LEU A 132 5.44 4.38 10.33
CA LEU A 132 5.55 5.69 10.95
C LEU A 132 6.12 5.63 12.37
N ALA A 133 5.64 4.68 13.19
CA ALA A 133 6.18 4.47 14.53
C ALA A 133 7.68 4.12 14.48
N GLY A 134 8.10 3.35 13.47
CA GLY A 134 9.53 3.03 13.25
C GLY A 134 10.36 4.26 12.95
N TYR A 135 10.07 4.97 11.85
CA TYR A 135 10.95 6.07 11.44
C TYR A 135 10.79 7.34 12.30
N THR A 136 9.67 7.52 13.03
CA THR A 136 9.53 8.63 13.97
C THR A 136 10.59 8.55 15.08
N VAL A 137 10.91 7.35 15.55
CA VAL A 137 11.98 7.16 16.56
C VAL A 137 13.34 7.65 16.03
N ALA A 138 13.64 7.42 14.75
CA ALA A 138 14.88 7.92 14.17
C ALA A 138 14.85 9.44 13.96
N ILE A 139 13.77 9.99 13.38
CA ILE A 139 13.65 11.42 13.04
C ILE A 139 13.66 12.30 14.29
N VAL A 140 13.07 11.83 15.38
CA VAL A 140 12.93 12.60 16.61
C VAL A 140 13.91 12.15 17.68
N GLY A 141 14.05 10.83 17.87
CA GLY A 141 14.88 10.27 18.95
C GLY A 141 16.37 10.50 18.74
N ILE A 142 16.89 10.38 17.51
CA ILE A 142 18.35 10.61 17.27
C ILE A 142 18.73 12.07 17.54
N PRO A 143 18.04 13.10 16.98
CA PRO A 143 18.35 14.50 17.33
C PRO A 143 18.14 14.81 18.82
N ALA A 144 17.10 14.26 19.44
CA ALA A 144 16.83 14.44 20.86
C ALA A 144 17.90 13.81 21.75
N ALA A 145 18.47 12.67 21.36
CA ALA A 145 19.58 12.05 22.09
C ALA A 145 20.89 12.84 21.98
N LEU A 146 21.12 13.52 20.83
CA LEU A 146 22.28 14.38 20.62
C LEU A 146 22.18 15.75 21.31
N ALA A 147 20.94 16.25 21.52
CA ALA A 147 20.67 17.53 22.19
C ALA A 147 19.50 17.37 23.18
N PRO A 148 19.71 16.71 24.33
CA PRO A 148 18.64 16.38 25.28
C PRO A 148 17.92 17.59 25.87
N THR A 149 18.60 18.74 25.99
CA THR A 149 18.05 19.98 26.52
C THR A 149 16.90 20.56 25.69
N GLY A 150 16.91 20.33 24.37
CA GLY A 150 15.85 20.76 23.43
C GLY A 150 14.85 19.64 23.08
N ALA A 151 14.99 18.44 23.64
CA ALA A 151 14.21 17.29 23.26
C ALA A 151 12.70 17.48 23.44
N TYR A 152 12.28 18.11 24.54
CA TYR A 152 10.86 18.37 24.82
C TYR A 152 10.23 19.32 23.80
N GLU A 153 10.91 20.40 23.47
CA GLU A 153 10.44 21.38 22.47
C GLU A 153 10.32 20.74 21.09
N LEU A 154 11.31 19.93 20.68
CA LEU A 154 11.30 19.19 19.43
C LEU A 154 10.11 18.21 19.36
N LEU A 155 9.85 17.48 20.44
CA LEU A 155 8.72 16.53 20.51
C LEU A 155 7.39 17.26 20.39
N LEU A 156 7.22 18.37 21.11
CA LEU A 156 5.99 19.17 21.09
C LEU A 156 5.75 19.79 19.72
N ALA A 157 6.80 20.38 19.13
CA ALA A 157 6.73 20.97 17.78
C ALA A 157 6.28 19.91 16.75
N ARG A 158 6.85 18.72 16.75
CA ARG A 158 6.43 17.63 15.84
C ARG A 158 4.98 17.21 16.03
N CYS A 159 4.50 17.10 17.28
CA CYS A 159 3.11 16.79 17.55
C CYS A 159 2.16 17.84 16.98
N THR A 160 2.42 19.11 17.27
CA THR A 160 1.54 20.22 16.87
C THR A 160 1.50 20.39 15.35
N GLU A 161 2.65 20.33 14.68
CA GLU A 161 2.78 20.45 13.23
C GLU A 161 2.08 19.31 12.48
N ILE A 162 2.28 18.07 12.93
CA ILE A 162 1.64 16.91 12.32
C ILE A 162 0.12 16.95 12.53
N LEU A 163 -0.34 17.26 13.75
CA LEU A 163 -1.77 17.39 14.04
C LEU A 163 -2.43 18.48 13.20
N LEU A 164 -1.79 19.63 13.07
CA LEU A 164 -2.28 20.72 12.21
C LEU A 164 -2.44 20.27 10.75
N GLY A 165 -1.42 19.62 10.20
CA GLY A 165 -1.47 19.08 8.85
C GLY A 165 -2.61 18.06 8.65
N ILE A 166 -2.81 17.16 9.62
CA ILE A 166 -3.91 16.18 9.61
C ILE A 166 -5.27 16.89 9.65
N ILE A 167 -5.45 17.88 10.54
CA ILE A 167 -6.70 18.62 10.67
C ILE A 167 -7.02 19.32 9.35
N CYS A 168 -6.07 20.05 8.76
CA CYS A 168 -6.27 20.75 7.49
C CYS A 168 -6.60 19.77 6.35
N ALA A 169 -5.88 18.66 6.21
CA ALA A 169 -6.14 17.66 5.19
C ALA A 169 -7.52 17.04 5.34
N THR A 170 -7.89 16.69 6.56
CA THR A 170 -9.19 16.08 6.88
C THR A 170 -10.34 17.04 6.64
N LEU A 171 -10.20 18.29 7.10
CA LEU A 171 -11.21 19.32 6.93
C LEU A 171 -11.50 19.60 5.45
N ILE A 172 -10.46 19.85 4.67
CA ILE A 172 -10.59 20.11 3.23
C ILE A 172 -11.13 18.86 2.51
N SER A 173 -10.71 17.65 2.91
CA SER A 173 -11.23 16.41 2.33
C SER A 173 -12.73 16.20 2.59
N ARG A 174 -13.24 16.67 3.73
CA ARG A 174 -14.66 16.55 4.11
C ARG A 174 -15.54 17.67 3.59
N LEU A 175 -14.98 18.87 3.37
CA LEU A 175 -15.76 20.04 2.97
C LEU A 175 -15.80 20.24 1.45
N ILE A 176 -14.74 19.88 0.73
CA ILE A 176 -14.60 20.21 -0.70
C ILE A 176 -14.66 18.92 -1.52
N LEU A 177 -15.68 18.82 -2.41
CA LEU A 177 -15.81 17.76 -3.41
C LEU A 177 -15.58 16.36 -2.79
N VAL A 178 -16.42 16.02 -1.82
CA VAL A 178 -16.35 14.74 -1.11
C VAL A 178 -16.53 13.60 -2.11
N ARG A 179 -15.56 12.69 -2.13
CA ARG A 179 -15.61 11.49 -2.93
C ARG A 179 -15.72 10.30 -1.98
N GLU A 180 -16.84 9.61 -2.07
CA GLU A 180 -17.09 8.43 -1.27
C GLU A 180 -16.38 7.20 -1.86
N LEU A 181 -15.85 6.37 -0.98
CA LEU A 181 -15.17 5.12 -1.32
C LEU A 181 -16.19 3.99 -1.53
N SER A 182 -17.30 4.01 -0.78
CA SER A 182 -18.29 2.93 -0.75
C SER A 182 -18.84 2.54 -2.11
N PRO A 183 -19.29 3.47 -3.00
CA PRO A 183 -19.80 3.09 -4.32
C PRO A 183 -18.73 2.42 -5.19
N LYS A 184 -17.50 2.92 -5.11
CA LYS A 184 -16.36 2.36 -5.83
C LYS A 184 -16.02 0.95 -5.33
N LEU A 185 -16.07 0.73 -4.02
CA LEU A 185 -15.80 -0.58 -3.43
C LEU A 185 -16.87 -1.59 -3.83
N VAL A 186 -18.15 -1.20 -3.83
CA VAL A 186 -19.25 -2.05 -4.33
C VAL A 186 -19.02 -2.44 -5.79
N GLU A 187 -18.62 -1.51 -6.64
CA GLU A 187 -18.34 -1.78 -8.05
C GLU A 187 -17.15 -2.75 -8.20
N LEU A 188 -16.07 -2.55 -7.45
CA LEU A 188 -14.90 -3.45 -7.46
C LEU A 188 -15.26 -4.86 -7.01
N VAL A 189 -16.05 -5.00 -5.94
CA VAL A 189 -16.51 -6.32 -5.46
C VAL A 189 -17.40 -7.00 -6.49
N ARG A 190 -18.34 -6.27 -7.12
CA ARG A 190 -19.16 -6.82 -8.22
C ARG A 190 -18.31 -7.20 -9.44
N ALA A 191 -17.26 -6.45 -9.75
CA ALA A 191 -16.32 -6.81 -10.82
C ALA A 191 -15.53 -8.07 -10.45
N LEU A 192 -15.10 -8.22 -9.20
CA LEU A 192 -14.42 -9.42 -8.70
C LEU A 192 -15.33 -10.66 -8.81
N THR A 193 -16.61 -10.56 -8.42
CA THR A 193 -17.56 -11.69 -8.51
C THR A 193 -17.76 -12.14 -9.95
N ARG A 194 -17.96 -11.21 -10.89
CA ARG A 194 -18.08 -11.51 -12.32
C ARG A 194 -16.82 -12.16 -12.90
N ARG A 195 -15.63 -11.60 -12.56
CA ARG A 195 -14.35 -12.19 -12.98
C ARG A 195 -14.12 -13.57 -12.36
N GLY A 196 -14.51 -13.78 -11.11
CA GLY A 196 -14.43 -15.09 -10.45
C GLY A 196 -15.25 -16.15 -11.16
N GLU A 197 -16.46 -15.82 -11.60
CA GLU A 197 -17.29 -16.73 -12.42
C GLU A 197 -16.65 -17.05 -13.78
N SER A 198 -16.09 -16.04 -14.45
CA SER A 198 -15.38 -16.22 -15.74
C SER A 198 -14.12 -17.07 -15.57
N PHE A 199 -13.37 -16.84 -14.51
CA PHE A 199 -12.15 -17.61 -14.18
C PHE A 199 -12.50 -19.08 -13.86
N ALA A 200 -13.54 -19.33 -13.07
CA ALA A 200 -14.01 -20.68 -12.79
C ALA A 200 -14.47 -21.40 -14.06
N ALA A 201 -15.06 -20.70 -15.03
CA ALA A 201 -15.41 -21.26 -16.33
C ALA A 201 -14.17 -21.57 -17.17
N LEU A 202 -13.17 -20.67 -17.18
CA LEU A 202 -11.91 -20.84 -17.89
C LEU A 202 -11.10 -22.05 -17.38
N LEU A 203 -11.06 -22.28 -16.06
CA LEU A 203 -10.38 -23.43 -15.46
C LEU A 203 -11.02 -24.78 -15.82
N LEU A 204 -12.30 -24.76 -16.17
CA LEU A 204 -13.03 -25.97 -16.57
C LEU A 204 -12.95 -26.24 -18.08
N ASP A 205 -12.45 -25.30 -18.87
CA ASP A 205 -12.22 -25.47 -20.31
C ASP A 205 -10.98 -26.34 -20.54
N PRO A 206 -11.12 -27.52 -21.20
CA PRO A 206 -9.97 -28.38 -21.51
C PRO A 206 -8.96 -27.75 -22.49
N HIS A 207 -9.36 -26.73 -23.24
CA HIS A 207 -8.55 -26.07 -24.25
C HIS A 207 -7.97 -24.74 -23.79
N ALA A 208 -8.14 -24.37 -22.50
CA ALA A 208 -7.63 -23.11 -21.97
C ALA A 208 -6.10 -23.06 -21.98
N ASP A 209 -5.56 -21.97 -22.52
CA ASP A 209 -4.12 -21.73 -22.50
C ASP A 209 -3.63 -21.46 -21.06
N SER A 210 -2.61 -22.21 -20.64
CA SER A 210 -2.03 -22.11 -19.30
C SER A 210 -1.49 -20.71 -18.98
N LYS A 211 -1.01 -19.98 -20.00
CA LYS A 211 -0.55 -18.59 -19.86
C LYS A 211 -1.72 -17.65 -19.54
N HIS A 212 -2.85 -17.85 -20.21
CA HIS A 212 -4.04 -17.04 -19.98
C HIS A 212 -4.63 -17.31 -18.59
N VAL A 213 -4.69 -18.56 -18.17
CA VAL A 213 -5.10 -18.95 -16.80
C VAL A 213 -4.21 -18.29 -15.75
N THR A 214 -2.88 -18.32 -15.94
CA THR A 214 -1.94 -17.72 -14.99
C THR A 214 -2.06 -16.19 -14.93
N ALA A 215 -2.28 -15.55 -16.08
CA ALA A 215 -2.49 -14.11 -16.15
C ALA A 215 -3.79 -13.70 -15.41
N GLU A 216 -4.90 -14.39 -15.67
CA GLU A 216 -6.20 -14.09 -15.05
C GLU A 216 -6.17 -14.36 -13.53
N ARG A 217 -5.47 -15.43 -13.08
CA ARG A 217 -5.22 -15.69 -11.66
C ARG A 217 -4.51 -14.53 -10.99
N THR A 218 -3.47 -13.99 -11.64
CA THR A 218 -2.69 -12.87 -11.11
C THR A 218 -3.53 -11.61 -10.99
N GLU A 219 -4.36 -11.32 -11.98
CA GLU A 219 -5.25 -10.15 -11.98
C GLU A 219 -6.37 -10.27 -10.94
N LEU A 220 -6.94 -11.48 -10.75
CA LEU A 220 -7.89 -11.74 -9.66
C LEU A 220 -7.27 -11.57 -8.28
N ALA A 221 -6.04 -12.07 -8.09
CA ALA A 221 -5.32 -11.92 -6.84
C ALA A 221 -5.05 -10.43 -6.52
N LYS A 222 -4.64 -9.64 -7.52
CA LYS A 222 -4.46 -8.19 -7.37
C LYS A 222 -5.77 -7.50 -7.00
N ALA A 223 -6.85 -7.76 -7.75
CA ALA A 223 -8.16 -7.17 -7.48
C ALA A 223 -8.66 -7.48 -6.06
N TYR A 224 -8.44 -8.71 -5.60
CA TYR A 224 -8.77 -9.10 -4.23
C TYR A 224 -7.95 -8.33 -3.19
N LEU A 225 -6.64 -8.20 -3.40
CA LEU A 225 -5.76 -7.47 -2.49
C LEU A 225 -6.10 -5.97 -2.44
N ASP A 226 -6.44 -5.37 -3.57
CA ASP A 226 -6.89 -3.97 -3.66
C ASP A 226 -8.19 -3.75 -2.88
N ILE A 227 -9.16 -4.65 -3.01
CA ILE A 227 -10.41 -4.61 -2.24
C ILE A 227 -10.12 -4.75 -0.75
N GLN A 228 -9.28 -5.70 -0.34
CA GLN A 228 -8.91 -5.88 1.06
C GLN A 228 -8.22 -4.65 1.67
N ALA A 229 -7.34 -4.00 0.90
CA ALA A 229 -6.67 -2.79 1.35
C ALA A 229 -7.66 -1.63 1.59
N MET A 230 -8.73 -1.56 0.78
CA MET A 230 -9.74 -0.51 0.87
C MET A 230 -10.83 -0.80 1.92
N GLN A 231 -11.22 -2.05 2.13
CA GLN A 231 -12.34 -2.44 3.01
C GLN A 231 -12.21 -1.88 4.43
N GLY A 232 -11.02 -1.94 5.02
CA GLY A 232 -10.80 -1.40 6.36
C GLY A 232 -11.03 0.12 6.49
N SER A 233 -11.09 0.82 5.37
CA SER A 233 -11.25 2.29 5.33
C SER A 233 -12.71 2.73 5.30
N THR A 234 -13.63 1.86 4.92
CA THR A 234 -15.09 2.11 4.93
C THR A 234 -15.58 2.42 6.34
N TYR A 235 -14.95 1.83 7.36
CA TYR A 235 -15.25 2.10 8.77
C TYR A 235 -15.12 3.59 9.12
N PHE A 236 -14.19 4.31 8.48
CA PHE A 236 -13.90 5.73 8.74
C PHE A 236 -14.74 6.68 7.88
N GLU A 237 -15.50 6.19 6.90
CA GLU A 237 -16.20 7.02 5.93
C GLU A 237 -17.52 7.57 6.47
N SER A 238 -18.49 6.70 6.75
CA SER A 238 -19.81 7.05 7.26
C SER A 238 -20.43 5.89 8.04
N ALA A 239 -21.54 6.14 8.73
CA ALA A 239 -22.30 5.10 9.41
C ALA A 239 -22.87 4.09 8.39
N GLU A 240 -23.33 4.57 7.23
CA GLU A 240 -23.87 3.75 6.14
C GLU A 240 -22.80 2.86 5.53
N ALA A 241 -21.59 3.41 5.31
CA ALA A 241 -20.45 2.65 4.81
C ALA A 241 -20.02 1.51 5.76
N ARG A 242 -20.15 1.71 7.07
CA ARG A 242 -19.88 0.66 8.07
C ARG A 242 -20.84 -0.52 7.96
N VAL A 243 -22.10 -0.25 7.68
CA VAL A 243 -23.11 -1.30 7.48
C VAL A 243 -22.78 -2.15 6.25
N LEU A 244 -22.22 -1.54 5.20
CA LEU A 244 -21.82 -2.23 3.97
C LEU A 244 -20.52 -3.05 4.12
N ASP A 245 -19.68 -2.81 5.11
CA ASP A 245 -18.39 -3.50 5.25
C ASP A 245 -18.54 -5.02 5.40
N GLN A 246 -19.44 -5.47 6.26
CA GLN A 246 -19.64 -6.90 6.51
C GLN A 246 -20.26 -7.64 5.29
N PRO A 247 -21.32 -7.14 4.64
CA PRO A 247 -21.82 -7.71 3.41
C PRO A 247 -20.78 -7.79 2.29
N LEU A 248 -19.99 -6.73 2.08
CA LEU A 248 -18.93 -6.71 1.08
C LEU A 248 -17.83 -7.74 1.36
N ARG A 249 -17.48 -7.94 2.62
CA ARG A 249 -16.52 -8.98 3.03
C ARG A 249 -17.06 -10.39 2.72
N ARG A 250 -18.31 -10.66 3.06
CA ARG A 250 -18.94 -11.97 2.78
C ARG A 250 -19.02 -12.24 1.28
N LEU A 251 -19.38 -11.24 0.49
CA LEU A 251 -19.42 -11.35 -0.97
C LEU A 251 -18.05 -11.61 -1.58
N THR A 252 -17.02 -10.90 -1.09
CA THR A 252 -15.62 -11.11 -1.49
C THR A 252 -15.15 -12.52 -1.14
N GLN A 253 -15.50 -13.02 0.05
CA GLN A 253 -15.16 -14.38 0.48
C GLN A 253 -15.84 -15.44 -0.38
N ALA A 254 -17.11 -15.27 -0.72
CA ALA A 254 -17.83 -16.19 -1.59
C ALA A 254 -17.22 -16.24 -3.01
N ALA A 255 -16.74 -15.09 -3.53
CA ALA A 255 -16.05 -15.06 -4.81
C ALA A 255 -14.71 -15.83 -4.77
N VAL A 256 -13.96 -15.69 -3.67
CA VAL A 256 -12.68 -16.42 -3.47
C VAL A 256 -12.94 -17.91 -3.27
N GLU A 257 -13.98 -18.30 -2.53
CA GLU A 257 -14.40 -19.70 -2.36
C GLU A 257 -14.67 -20.36 -3.71
N LEU A 258 -15.38 -19.67 -4.62
CA LEU A 258 -15.60 -20.16 -5.97
C LEU A 258 -14.28 -20.36 -6.73
N CYS A 259 -13.35 -19.41 -6.67
CA CYS A 259 -12.08 -19.53 -7.36
C CYS A 259 -11.23 -20.68 -6.82
N THR A 260 -11.15 -20.86 -5.50
CA THR A 260 -10.36 -21.93 -4.87
C THR A 260 -10.95 -23.31 -5.13
N THR A 261 -12.27 -23.46 -5.10
CA THR A 261 -12.93 -24.73 -5.45
C THR A 261 -12.76 -25.07 -6.92
N ALA A 262 -12.80 -24.07 -7.81
CA ALA A 262 -12.54 -24.27 -9.23
C ALA A 262 -11.09 -24.72 -9.51
N GLU A 263 -10.11 -24.14 -8.81
CA GLU A 263 -8.70 -24.54 -8.88
C GLU A 263 -8.48 -25.97 -8.38
N ALA A 264 -9.10 -26.36 -7.27
CA ALA A 264 -9.05 -27.71 -6.75
C ALA A 264 -9.60 -28.71 -7.77
N ALA A 265 -10.79 -28.43 -8.33
CA ALA A 265 -11.41 -29.26 -9.36
C ALA A 265 -10.55 -29.39 -10.62
N ALA A 266 -9.92 -28.30 -11.06
CA ALA A 266 -9.02 -28.30 -12.21
C ALA A 266 -7.74 -29.13 -11.96
N SER A 267 -7.14 -28.99 -10.77
CA SER A 267 -5.92 -29.73 -10.39
C SER A 267 -6.16 -31.25 -10.33
N HIS A 268 -7.28 -31.69 -9.81
CA HIS A 268 -7.67 -33.11 -9.79
C HIS A 268 -7.90 -33.69 -11.19
N ARG A 269 -8.39 -32.88 -12.13
CA ARG A 269 -8.54 -33.30 -13.55
C ARG A 269 -7.18 -33.53 -14.21
N VAL A 270 -6.20 -32.67 -13.99
CA VAL A 270 -4.84 -32.80 -14.54
C VAL A 270 -4.11 -34.00 -13.93
N GLY A 271 -4.25 -34.22 -12.62
CA GLY A 271 -3.65 -35.38 -11.93
C GLY A 271 -4.27 -36.74 -12.30
N SER A 272 -5.50 -36.74 -12.83
CA SER A 272 -6.22 -37.97 -13.21
C SER A 272 -6.03 -38.36 -14.68
N LEU A 273 -5.29 -37.61 -15.50
CA LEU A 273 -4.87 -38.04 -16.83
C LEU A 273 -3.85 -39.19 -16.67
N PRO A 274 -4.10 -40.39 -17.24
CA PRO A 274 -3.12 -41.47 -17.23
C PRO A 274 -1.83 -40.95 -17.85
N GLN A 275 -0.70 -41.30 -17.26
CA GLN A 275 0.65 -41.04 -17.84
C GLN A 275 0.80 -41.93 -19.12
N LEU A 276 0.01 -41.64 -20.14
CA LEU A 276 0.09 -42.27 -21.47
C LEU A 276 1.09 -41.46 -22.31
N GLY A 277 2.37 -41.59 -22.04
CA GLY A 277 3.33 -40.94 -22.92
C GLY A 277 4.79 -40.91 -22.46
N LYS A 278 5.24 -41.86 -21.68
CA LYS A 278 6.70 -42.10 -21.51
C LYS A 278 7.01 -43.57 -21.24
N ASN A 279 6.78 -44.45 -22.18
CA ASN A 279 7.47 -45.73 -22.26
C ASN A 279 7.23 -46.31 -23.67
N THR A 280 7.93 -45.76 -24.66
CA THR A 280 8.23 -46.45 -25.90
C THR A 280 9.74 -46.54 -26.04
N SER A 281 10.34 -47.43 -25.30
CA SER A 281 11.53 -48.16 -25.74
C SER A 281 11.88 -49.24 -24.73
N ALA A 282 11.94 -50.45 -25.26
CA ALA A 282 12.59 -51.66 -24.76
C ALA A 282 11.80 -52.60 -23.84
N GLY A 283 11.59 -53.81 -24.30
CA GLY A 283 11.66 -55.02 -23.53
C GLY A 283 10.35 -55.75 -23.28
N THR A 284 10.04 -56.66 -24.14
CA THR A 284 9.22 -57.84 -23.94
C THR A 284 9.38 -58.48 -22.57
N GLU A 285 8.35 -58.48 -21.74
CA GLU A 285 8.12 -59.58 -20.79
C GLU A 285 6.63 -59.64 -20.42
N ILE A 286 6.07 -60.78 -20.72
CA ILE A 286 4.71 -61.19 -20.40
C ILE A 286 4.68 -61.52 -18.91
N SER A 287 3.88 -60.83 -18.12
CA SER A 287 3.46 -61.32 -16.82
C SER A 287 1.97 -61.08 -16.63
N HIS A 288 1.22 -62.15 -16.55
CA HIS A 288 -0.14 -62.20 -16.06
C HIS A 288 -0.20 -61.70 -14.61
N THR A 289 -1.12 -60.83 -14.32
CA THR A 289 -2.07 -60.80 -13.19
C THR A 289 -2.50 -59.36 -12.86
N ASN A 290 -3.79 -59.22 -12.62
CA ASN A 290 -4.55 -58.17 -11.95
C ASN A 290 -5.39 -57.22 -12.81
N GLY A 291 -6.47 -57.76 -13.31
CA GLY A 291 -7.61 -57.02 -13.85
C GLY A 291 -8.51 -56.29 -12.79
N SER A 292 -8.07 -56.20 -11.51
CA SER A 292 -8.84 -55.56 -10.44
C SER A 292 -8.38 -54.18 -10.03
N SER A 293 -7.12 -53.78 -10.30
CA SER A 293 -6.57 -52.49 -9.85
C SER A 293 -6.97 -51.32 -10.75
N THR A 294 -7.15 -51.54 -12.04
CA THR A 294 -7.58 -50.51 -13.01
C THR A 294 -9.02 -50.08 -12.82
N GLY A 295 -9.91 -51.01 -12.43
CA GLY A 295 -11.32 -50.71 -12.15
C GLY A 295 -11.49 -49.79 -10.90
N ASN A 296 -10.75 -50.09 -9.84
CA ASN A 296 -10.83 -49.30 -8.62
C ASN A 296 -10.26 -47.90 -8.82
N SER A 297 -9.19 -47.73 -9.57
CA SER A 297 -8.62 -46.39 -9.90
C SER A 297 -9.57 -45.54 -10.74
N ALA A 298 -10.27 -46.13 -11.69
CA ALA A 298 -11.29 -45.45 -12.51
C ALA A 298 -12.51 -45.03 -11.67
N ILE A 299 -12.98 -45.87 -10.76
CA ILE A 299 -14.09 -45.58 -9.86
C ILE A 299 -13.68 -44.43 -8.88
N VAL A 300 -12.52 -44.49 -8.26
CA VAL A 300 -12.02 -43.46 -7.36
C VAL A 300 -11.90 -42.12 -8.11
N SER A 301 -11.33 -42.09 -9.30
CA SER A 301 -11.22 -40.87 -10.10
C SER A 301 -12.58 -40.32 -10.56
N ALA A 302 -13.57 -41.17 -10.78
CA ALA A 302 -14.92 -40.75 -11.09
C ALA A 302 -15.66 -40.17 -9.87
N LEU A 303 -15.46 -40.76 -8.69
CA LEU A 303 -16.00 -40.27 -7.41
C LEU A 303 -15.41 -38.92 -7.03
N VAL A 304 -14.10 -38.74 -7.17
CA VAL A 304 -13.42 -37.45 -6.93
C VAL A 304 -13.94 -36.38 -7.87
N ARG A 305 -14.09 -36.68 -9.17
CA ARG A 305 -14.66 -35.72 -10.14
C ARG A 305 -16.13 -35.37 -9.85
N ALA A 306 -16.91 -36.31 -9.36
CA ALA A 306 -18.28 -36.05 -8.97
C ALA A 306 -18.37 -35.18 -7.70
N ALA A 307 -17.49 -35.39 -6.73
CA ALA A 307 -17.35 -34.55 -5.54
C ALA A 307 -16.93 -33.13 -5.92
N ASP A 308 -15.90 -32.96 -6.74
CA ASP A 308 -15.41 -31.65 -7.21
C ASP A 308 -16.52 -30.90 -7.98
N ALA A 309 -17.28 -31.57 -8.83
CA ALA A 309 -18.39 -30.97 -9.57
C ALA A 309 -19.51 -30.51 -8.64
N ARG A 310 -19.80 -31.28 -7.58
CA ARG A 310 -20.78 -30.93 -6.55
C ARG A 310 -20.33 -29.71 -5.75
N ASP A 311 -19.08 -29.71 -5.27
CA ASP A 311 -18.52 -28.59 -4.47
C ASP A 311 -18.50 -27.31 -5.30
N LEU A 312 -18.12 -27.36 -6.56
CA LEU A 312 -18.12 -26.21 -7.45
C LEU A 312 -19.55 -25.69 -7.72
N SER A 313 -20.54 -26.60 -7.90
CA SER A 313 -21.93 -26.21 -8.07
C SER A 313 -22.48 -25.50 -6.83
N LEU A 314 -22.12 -25.98 -5.64
CA LEU A 314 -22.50 -25.38 -4.36
C LEU A 314 -21.84 -24.00 -4.19
N ALA A 315 -20.55 -23.87 -4.49
CA ALA A 315 -19.84 -22.58 -4.41
C ALA A 315 -20.45 -21.54 -5.36
N ARG A 316 -20.83 -21.96 -6.59
CA ARG A 316 -21.55 -21.08 -7.54
C ARG A 316 -22.95 -20.71 -7.05
N ALA A 317 -23.70 -21.64 -6.49
CA ALA A 317 -25.02 -21.37 -5.95
C ALA A 317 -24.93 -20.36 -4.80
N ARG A 318 -23.97 -20.52 -3.89
CA ARG A 318 -23.72 -19.59 -2.78
C ARG A 318 -23.34 -18.20 -3.27
N LEU A 319 -22.42 -18.09 -4.23
CA LEU A 319 -22.05 -16.79 -4.76
C LEU A 319 -23.27 -16.06 -5.33
N ARG A 320 -24.11 -16.76 -6.11
CA ARG A 320 -25.35 -16.18 -6.66
C ARG A 320 -26.34 -15.77 -5.58
N GLU A 321 -26.48 -16.60 -4.54
CA GLU A 321 -27.32 -16.30 -3.38
C GLU A 321 -26.79 -15.06 -2.64
N CYS A 322 -25.48 -14.97 -2.40
CA CYS A 322 -24.85 -13.79 -1.79
C CYS A 322 -25.07 -12.53 -2.64
N VAL A 323 -24.91 -12.60 -3.97
CA VAL A 323 -25.17 -11.47 -4.89
C VAL A 323 -26.63 -11.05 -4.82
N ALA A 324 -27.56 -12.01 -4.89
CA ALA A 324 -28.99 -11.73 -4.83
C ALA A 324 -29.43 -11.15 -3.47
N ALA A 325 -28.91 -11.67 -2.36
CA ALA A 325 -29.16 -11.14 -1.02
C ALA A 325 -28.60 -9.72 -0.85
N PHE A 326 -27.38 -9.47 -1.37
CA PHE A 326 -26.78 -8.16 -1.37
C PHE A 326 -27.61 -7.11 -2.14
N ASP A 327 -28.10 -7.48 -3.34
CA ASP A 327 -28.93 -6.60 -4.18
C ASP A 327 -30.33 -6.34 -3.56
N ARG A 328 -30.84 -7.26 -2.72
CA ARG A 328 -32.09 -7.06 -1.95
C ARG A 328 -31.89 -6.36 -0.61
N GLY A 329 -30.65 -6.12 -0.19
CA GLY A 329 -30.33 -5.56 1.12
C GLY A 329 -30.60 -6.52 2.30
N GLU A 330 -30.60 -7.83 2.05
CA GLU A 330 -30.81 -8.88 3.04
C GLU A 330 -29.48 -9.29 3.71
N GLU A 331 -29.57 -9.96 4.87
CA GLU A 331 -28.39 -10.54 5.49
C GLU A 331 -27.79 -11.64 4.63
N LEU A 332 -26.49 -11.54 4.34
CA LEU A 332 -25.77 -12.53 3.57
C LEU A 332 -25.49 -13.78 4.41
N PRO A 333 -25.57 -14.99 3.82
CA PRO A 333 -25.21 -16.23 4.49
C PRO A 333 -23.75 -16.20 4.98
N GLU A 334 -23.47 -16.89 6.07
CA GLU A 334 -22.10 -17.00 6.58
C GLU A 334 -21.24 -17.86 5.64
N PRO A 335 -19.98 -17.44 5.41
CA PRO A 335 -19.07 -18.19 4.55
C PRO A 335 -18.68 -19.52 5.25
N ASN A 336 -18.66 -20.62 4.49
CA ASN A 336 -18.29 -21.94 4.99
C ASN A 336 -16.79 -22.06 5.30
N ILE A 337 -15.98 -21.22 4.64
CA ILE A 337 -14.53 -21.23 4.78
C ILE A 337 -14.12 -19.84 5.21
N ALA A 338 -13.62 -19.69 6.44
CA ALA A 338 -12.86 -18.53 6.81
C ALA A 338 -11.56 -18.56 5.98
N CYS A 339 -11.56 -17.89 4.83
CA CYS A 339 -10.33 -17.67 4.05
C CYS A 339 -9.36 -16.85 4.90
N ARG A 340 -8.65 -17.52 5.79
CA ARG A 340 -7.56 -16.95 6.56
C ARG A 340 -6.34 -17.00 5.66
N PHE A 341 -6.11 -15.95 4.89
CA PHE A 341 -4.86 -15.83 4.15
C PHE A 341 -3.71 -15.79 5.14
N TRP A 342 -3.00 -16.89 5.21
CA TRP A 342 -1.72 -16.96 5.90
C TRP A 342 -0.72 -16.18 5.06
N SER A 343 -0.35 -14.98 5.51
CA SER A 343 0.81 -14.32 4.93
C SER A 343 2.04 -15.10 5.39
N ASP A 344 2.85 -15.55 4.45
CA ASP A 344 4.13 -16.18 4.75
C ASP A 344 4.93 -15.23 5.68
N PRO A 345 5.30 -15.64 6.90
CA PRO A 345 6.02 -14.79 7.82
C PRO A 345 7.47 -14.54 7.38
N VAL A 346 8.03 -15.39 6.52
CA VAL A 346 9.44 -15.31 6.10
C VAL A 346 9.78 -13.97 5.45
N PRO A 347 9.04 -13.45 4.46
CA PRO A 347 9.31 -12.14 3.89
C PRO A 347 9.21 -11.00 4.90
N ALA A 348 8.30 -11.11 5.89
CA ALA A 348 8.14 -10.09 6.93
C ALA A 348 9.36 -10.07 7.87
N VAL A 349 9.81 -11.24 8.33
CA VAL A 349 11.02 -11.38 9.16
C VAL A 349 12.25 -10.85 8.43
N LEU A 350 12.43 -11.25 7.16
CA LEU A 350 13.56 -10.78 6.34
C LEU A 350 13.55 -9.27 6.17
N THR A 351 12.38 -8.65 6.00
CA THR A 351 12.25 -7.18 5.89
C THR A 351 12.69 -6.50 7.18
N GLY A 352 12.25 -7.00 8.34
CA GLY A 352 12.69 -6.48 9.64
C GLY A 352 14.20 -6.58 9.83
N ILE A 353 14.79 -7.76 9.57
CA ILE A 353 16.24 -7.98 9.72
C ILE A 353 17.05 -7.10 8.77
N ARG A 354 16.64 -6.99 7.49
CA ARG A 354 17.31 -6.11 6.52
C ARG A 354 17.34 -4.66 6.99
N SER A 355 16.23 -4.18 7.54
CA SER A 355 16.13 -2.82 8.06
C SER A 355 17.05 -2.60 9.26
N ALA A 356 17.07 -3.53 10.21
CA ALA A 356 17.97 -3.47 11.37
C ALA A 356 19.45 -3.49 10.95
N LEU A 357 19.80 -4.37 9.99
CA LEU A 357 21.15 -4.47 9.46
C LEU A 357 21.58 -3.18 8.75
N ALA A 358 20.71 -2.56 7.96
CA ALA A 358 21.00 -1.28 7.32
C ALA A 358 21.29 -0.16 8.35
N VAL A 359 20.50 -0.09 9.42
CA VAL A 359 20.72 0.84 10.53
C VAL A 359 22.05 0.54 11.23
N ALA A 360 22.32 -0.72 11.54
CA ALA A 360 23.57 -1.12 12.21
C ALA A 360 24.82 -0.78 11.37
N ILE A 361 24.80 -1.07 10.07
CA ILE A 361 25.92 -0.78 9.17
C ILE A 361 26.14 0.74 9.06
N THR A 362 25.07 1.51 8.84
CA THR A 362 25.17 2.99 8.70
C THR A 362 25.68 3.61 9.99
N SER A 363 25.21 3.13 11.14
CA SER A 363 25.65 3.63 12.46
C SER A 363 27.07 3.22 12.79
N ALA A 364 27.49 1.99 12.47
CA ALA A 364 28.87 1.55 12.65
C ALA A 364 29.84 2.40 11.80
N PHE A 365 29.45 2.71 10.55
CA PHE A 365 30.20 3.64 9.71
C PHE A 365 30.29 5.04 10.33
N TRP A 366 29.17 5.56 10.83
CA TRP A 366 29.15 6.86 11.51
C TRP A 366 30.09 6.88 12.70
N PHE A 367 30.01 5.91 13.61
CA PHE A 367 30.88 5.85 14.79
C PHE A 367 32.36 5.67 14.43
N ALA A 368 32.67 4.81 13.43
CA ALA A 368 34.03 4.56 13.00
C ALA A 368 34.72 5.77 12.34
N THR A 369 33.93 6.58 11.61
CA THR A 369 34.45 7.75 10.86
C THR A 369 34.29 9.06 11.59
N ALA A 370 33.50 9.11 12.69
CA ALA A 370 33.10 10.34 13.38
C ALA A 370 32.51 11.40 12.43
N TRP A 371 31.78 10.94 11.37
CA TRP A 371 31.23 11.82 10.34
C TRP A 371 30.16 12.76 10.94
N PRO A 372 30.29 14.10 10.77
CA PRO A 372 29.37 15.06 11.39
C PRO A 372 27.91 14.89 10.99
N ASP A 373 27.65 14.50 9.70
CA ASP A 373 26.31 14.28 9.17
C ASP A 373 25.85 12.83 9.30
N GLY A 374 26.59 11.99 10.01
CA GLY A 374 26.27 10.59 10.25
C GLY A 374 24.87 10.35 10.80
N PRO A 375 24.37 11.14 11.77
CA PRO A 375 23.01 11.02 12.28
C PRO A 375 21.94 11.16 11.19
N ILE A 376 22.14 12.09 10.26
CA ILE A 376 21.22 12.31 9.13
C ILE A 376 21.22 11.09 8.22
N ALA A 377 22.40 10.49 7.94
CA ALA A 377 22.49 9.30 7.14
C ALA A 377 21.74 8.09 7.76
N VAL A 378 21.84 7.93 9.08
CA VAL A 378 21.08 6.89 9.81
C VAL A 378 19.58 7.16 9.70
N ILE A 379 19.10 8.39 9.90
CA ILE A 379 17.70 8.77 9.75
C ILE A 379 17.20 8.44 8.34
N VAL A 380 17.95 8.83 7.32
CA VAL A 380 17.58 8.56 5.91
C VAL A 380 17.52 7.06 5.65
N ALA A 381 18.49 6.26 6.12
CA ALA A 381 18.47 4.81 5.99
C ALA A 381 17.22 4.19 6.62
N VAL A 382 16.86 4.63 7.83
CA VAL A 382 15.64 4.19 8.53
C VAL A 382 14.39 4.52 7.72
N VAL A 383 14.25 5.77 7.27
CA VAL A 383 13.07 6.23 6.51
C VAL A 383 12.93 5.44 5.21
N VAL A 384 14.01 5.29 4.45
CA VAL A 384 13.98 4.54 3.18
C VAL A 384 13.63 3.08 3.42
N CYS A 385 14.26 2.40 4.39
CA CYS A 385 13.93 1.01 4.73
C CYS A 385 12.46 0.86 5.14
N SER A 386 11.93 1.79 5.94
CA SER A 386 10.54 1.74 6.39
C SER A 386 9.55 1.98 5.24
N LEU A 387 9.82 2.93 4.34
CA LEU A 387 8.98 3.17 3.16
C LEU A 387 8.98 1.99 2.19
N LEU A 388 10.11 1.29 2.04
CA LEU A 388 10.22 0.13 1.18
C LEU A 388 9.63 -1.16 1.80
N ALA A 389 9.44 -1.19 3.12
CA ALA A 389 9.01 -2.39 3.86
C ALA A 389 7.66 -2.95 3.42
N SER A 390 6.71 -2.10 3.00
CA SER A 390 5.36 -2.51 2.58
C SER A 390 5.25 -2.81 1.09
N LEU A 391 6.28 -2.56 0.30
CA LEU A 391 6.22 -2.74 -1.15
C LEU A 391 6.45 -4.20 -1.56
N GLU A 392 5.72 -4.63 -2.58
CA GLU A 392 5.85 -6.00 -3.11
C GLU A 392 7.13 -6.19 -3.92
N GLN A 393 7.61 -5.14 -4.59
CA GLN A 393 8.84 -5.15 -5.41
C GLN A 393 9.80 -4.03 -4.95
N PRO A 394 10.43 -4.18 -3.76
CA PRO A 394 11.31 -3.14 -3.23
C PRO A 394 12.55 -2.92 -4.09
N ASP A 395 13.02 -3.94 -4.82
CA ASP A 395 14.28 -3.90 -5.59
C ASP A 395 14.21 -2.88 -6.73
N LYS A 396 13.13 -2.87 -7.51
CA LYS A 396 12.97 -1.93 -8.63
C LYS A 396 12.88 -0.48 -8.14
N LEU A 397 12.12 -0.26 -7.04
CA LEU A 397 11.96 1.09 -6.51
C LEU A 397 13.23 1.57 -5.80
N SER A 398 13.96 0.70 -5.11
CA SER A 398 15.24 1.06 -4.49
C SER A 398 16.28 1.49 -5.54
N MET A 399 16.36 0.78 -6.67
CA MET A 399 17.22 1.19 -7.78
C MET A 399 16.78 2.53 -8.40
N ALA A 400 15.48 2.73 -8.60
CA ALA A 400 14.94 4.00 -9.10
C ALA A 400 15.22 5.15 -8.13
N LEU A 401 15.05 4.95 -6.83
CA LEU A 401 15.40 5.94 -5.80
C LEU A 401 16.90 6.26 -5.81
N ALA A 402 17.76 5.26 -5.87
CA ALA A 402 19.20 5.46 -5.95
C ALA A 402 19.60 6.27 -7.21
N ALA A 403 19.05 5.91 -8.36
CA ALA A 403 19.26 6.66 -9.60
C ALA A 403 18.75 8.10 -9.51
N THR A 404 17.57 8.31 -8.91
CA THR A 404 16.99 9.65 -8.72
C THR A 404 17.85 10.52 -7.81
N VAL A 405 18.36 9.94 -6.71
CA VAL A 405 19.28 10.65 -5.79
C VAL A 405 20.55 11.05 -6.53
N LEU A 406 21.17 10.16 -7.29
CA LEU A 406 22.38 10.46 -8.07
C LEU A 406 22.13 11.58 -9.09
N VAL A 407 21.01 11.51 -9.83
CA VAL A 407 20.64 12.55 -10.80
C VAL A 407 20.33 13.89 -10.10
N ALA A 408 19.64 13.87 -8.97
CA ALA A 408 19.31 15.08 -8.21
C ALA A 408 20.53 15.73 -7.55
N THR A 409 21.58 14.99 -7.24
CA THR A 409 22.81 15.51 -6.65
C THR A 409 23.49 16.54 -7.54
N VAL A 410 23.46 16.33 -8.87
CA VAL A 410 24.11 17.24 -9.83
C VAL A 410 23.51 18.67 -9.80
N PRO A 411 22.17 18.88 -9.97
CA PRO A 411 21.60 20.22 -9.91
C PRO A 411 21.68 20.83 -8.49
N VAL A 412 21.60 20.03 -7.43
CA VAL A 412 21.77 20.53 -6.05
C VAL A 412 23.18 21.05 -5.85
N PHE A 413 24.18 20.29 -6.29
CA PHE A 413 25.58 20.72 -6.23
C PHE A 413 25.81 22.00 -7.07
N ALA A 414 25.26 22.05 -8.29
CA ALA A 414 25.35 23.21 -9.15
C ALA A 414 24.69 24.44 -8.53
N THR A 415 23.51 24.32 -7.93
CA THR A 415 22.84 25.43 -7.25
C THR A 415 23.60 25.91 -6.03
N GLN A 416 24.14 25.01 -5.24
CA GLN A 416 24.84 25.34 -4.00
C GLN A 416 26.20 26.01 -4.25
N PHE A 417 26.95 25.56 -5.25
CA PHE A 417 28.31 26.05 -5.52
C PHE A 417 28.38 27.14 -6.58
N TYR A 418 27.43 27.22 -7.52
CA TYR A 418 27.46 28.19 -8.61
C TYR A 418 26.38 29.26 -8.53
N LEU A 419 25.17 28.97 -8.02
CA LEU A 419 24.09 29.94 -7.95
C LEU A 419 24.00 30.67 -6.62
N MET A 420 24.25 30.01 -5.47
CA MET A 420 24.21 30.65 -4.15
C MET A 420 25.38 31.60 -3.84
N PRO A 421 26.60 31.43 -4.37
CA PRO A 421 27.67 32.38 -4.13
C PRO A 421 27.54 33.71 -4.87
N LEU A 422 26.55 33.87 -5.79
CA LEU A 422 26.34 35.15 -6.47
C LEU A 422 25.71 36.17 -5.53
N PRO A 423 26.49 37.19 -5.04
CA PRO A 423 26.07 38.04 -3.90
C PRO A 423 25.00 39.09 -4.26
N SER A 424 24.54 39.17 -5.50
CA SER A 424 23.73 40.28 -5.98
C SER A 424 22.23 40.11 -5.94
N THR A 425 21.71 38.92 -5.60
CA THR A 425 20.25 38.64 -5.75
C THR A 425 19.45 38.43 -4.46
N PHE A 426 20.07 38.21 -3.30
CA PHE A 426 19.33 38.00 -2.04
C PHE A 426 19.93 38.75 -0.81
N PRO A 427 19.78 40.07 -0.70
CA PRO A 427 20.36 40.81 0.44
C PRO A 427 19.58 40.69 1.77
N ARG A 428 18.42 40.11 1.82
CA ARG A 428 17.52 40.20 3.00
C ARG A 428 17.34 38.92 3.83
N TRP A 429 17.91 37.79 3.44
CA TRP A 429 17.68 36.52 4.18
C TRP A 429 18.70 36.24 5.28
N ARG A 430 19.88 36.89 5.22
CA ARG A 430 20.99 36.62 6.16
C ARG A 430 20.89 37.36 7.52
N SER A 431 19.92 38.24 7.70
CA SER A 431 19.84 39.08 8.92
C SER A 431 18.89 38.57 10.02
N ARG A 432 18.25 37.40 9.86
CA ARG A 432 17.34 36.85 10.87
C ARG A 432 17.75 35.51 11.51
N SER A 433 18.90 34.95 11.16
CA SER A 433 19.37 33.67 11.75
C SER A 433 20.41 33.85 12.87
N HIS A 434 20.64 35.07 13.35
CA HIS A 434 21.49 35.34 14.51
C HIS A 434 20.78 36.37 15.43
N ARG A 435 19.71 35.93 16.07
CA ARG A 435 19.26 36.46 17.35
C ARG A 435 18.56 35.39 18.13
#